data_949d8bf944dfb2dd9d00c9b5997593d0
#
_entry.id   949d8bf944dfb2dd9d00c9b5997593d0
#
_cell.length_a   1.000
_cell.length_b   1.000
_cell.length_c   1.000
_cell.angle_alpha   90.00
_cell.angle_beta   90.00
_cell.angle_gamma   90.00
#
_symmetry.space_group_name_H-M   'P 1'
#
loop_
_entity.id
_entity.type
_entity.pdbx_description
1 polymer ?
#
loop_
_entity_poly.entity_id
_entity_poly.type
_entity_poly.pdbx_seq_one_letter_code
_entity_poly.pdbx_strand_id
1 'polypeptide(L)'
;LGATRDNVMVEDIHVISAGMINFMNSGTKDEWALRSYFGRVNYAFDGKYLFEANLRADGTSRFAKGNRWGYFPSFSAGWNFSREKFMEFATSVLSSGKLRASWGELGNQNIPGNYYPYLSPIITEESYPIGASNTPVMGLWQNKIGNPDIKWETIRMLNFGVDLSFLNNRLNVDFDWYKKENIDALVRPDVPAIVGVSSSNVGYVNLGKIDVKGW
;
A
#
# COMPACT_ATOMS: atom_id res chain seq x y z
N LEU A 1 6.15 16.79 18.17
CA LEU A 1 6.99 17.55 19.09
C LEU A 1 6.10 18.23 20.10
N GLY A 2 6.21 17.94 21.36
CA GLY A 2 5.45 18.56 22.44
C GLY A 2 6.38 19.03 23.55
N ALA A 3 6.06 20.16 24.17
CA ALA A 3 6.71 20.63 25.37
C ALA A 3 5.66 21.29 26.23
N THR A 4 5.67 21.05 27.53
CA THR A 4 4.77 21.65 28.50
C THR A 4 5.57 22.22 29.67
N ARG A 5 5.08 23.32 30.18
CA ARG A 5 5.55 23.93 31.43
C ARG A 5 4.38 24.60 32.14
N ASP A 6 4.36 24.51 33.44
CA ASP A 6 3.33 25.13 34.25
C ASP A 6 3.89 26.36 34.96
N ASN A 7 2.99 27.14 35.59
CA ASN A 7 3.28 28.33 36.36
C ASN A 7 4.01 29.43 35.53
N VAL A 8 3.35 29.90 34.47
CA VAL A 8 3.80 31.06 33.72
C VAL A 8 3.50 32.35 34.51
N MET A 9 4.54 33.11 34.82
CA MET A 9 4.43 34.29 35.70
C MET A 9 3.65 35.47 35.08
N VAL A 10 3.49 35.50 33.75
CA VAL A 10 2.84 36.57 33.02
C VAL A 10 1.87 35.95 32.01
N GLU A 11 0.59 36.28 32.15
CA GLU A 11 -0.49 35.67 31.33
C GLU A 11 -0.36 35.94 29.81
N ASP A 12 0.23 37.05 29.43
CA ASP A 12 0.40 37.42 28.03
C ASP A 12 1.63 36.80 27.33
N ILE A 13 2.48 36.08 28.07
CA ILE A 13 3.68 35.45 27.48
C ILE A 13 3.44 33.97 27.22
N HIS A 14 3.11 33.64 25.97
CA HIS A 14 2.82 32.29 25.53
C HIS A 14 4.07 31.55 25.01
N VAL A 15 5.22 31.72 25.65
CA VAL A 15 6.45 31.00 25.31
C VAL A 15 6.78 29.92 26.37
N ILE A 16 7.11 28.74 25.91
CA ILE A 16 7.39 27.58 26.79
C ILE A 16 8.53 27.89 27.79
N SER A 17 9.48 28.74 27.43
CA SER A 17 10.58 29.15 28.30
C SER A 17 10.15 30.00 29.53
N ALA A 18 8.94 30.54 29.51
CA ALA A 18 8.42 31.35 30.63
C ALA A 18 7.83 30.54 31.78
N GLY A 19 7.54 29.24 31.58
CA GLY A 19 7.09 28.36 32.64
C GLY A 19 8.21 27.93 33.58
N MET A 20 7.93 27.84 34.88
CA MET A 20 8.93 27.63 35.92
C MET A 20 8.93 26.24 36.54
N ILE A 21 7.88 25.45 36.38
CA ILE A 21 7.73 24.11 36.96
C ILE A 21 7.24 23.11 35.89
N ASN A 22 7.34 21.83 36.21
CA ASN A 22 6.88 20.72 35.36
C ASN A 22 7.47 20.75 33.95
N PHE A 23 8.81 20.79 33.85
CA PHE A 23 9.50 20.79 32.57
C PHE A 23 9.37 19.45 31.88
N MET A 24 8.45 19.33 30.93
CA MET A 24 8.25 18.12 30.13
C MET A 24 8.45 18.45 28.65
N ASN A 25 9.28 17.66 28.01
CA ASN A 25 9.51 17.76 26.57
C ASN A 25 9.30 16.38 25.96
N SER A 26 8.53 16.33 24.90
CA SER A 26 8.37 15.12 24.10
C SER A 26 8.44 15.45 22.62
N GLY A 27 8.96 14.53 21.86
CA GLY A 27 9.01 14.68 20.40
C GLY A 27 9.30 13.35 19.73
N THR A 28 8.63 13.12 18.63
CA THR A 28 8.86 11.97 17.76
C THR A 28 9.18 12.45 16.37
N LYS A 29 10.02 11.73 15.67
CA LYS A 29 10.31 11.92 14.26
C LYS A 29 10.30 10.57 13.57
N ASP A 30 9.45 10.44 12.57
CA ASP A 30 9.37 9.27 11.71
C ASP A 30 9.86 9.62 10.32
N GLU A 31 10.67 8.75 9.75
CA GLU A 31 11.17 8.90 8.39
C GLU A 31 10.95 7.60 7.61
N TRP A 32 10.56 7.73 6.37
CA TRP A 32 10.50 6.60 5.46
C TRP A 32 10.95 7.03 4.07
N ALA A 33 11.44 6.08 3.31
CA ALA A 33 11.93 6.31 1.95
C ALA A 33 11.40 5.24 1.00
N LEU A 34 11.13 5.65 -0.22
CA LEU A 34 10.77 4.79 -1.34
C LEU A 34 11.76 5.03 -2.47
N ARG A 35 12.26 3.94 -3.07
CA ARG A 35 13.09 3.98 -4.28
C ARG A 35 12.46 3.09 -5.32
N SER A 36 12.23 3.64 -6.51
CA SER A 36 11.58 2.92 -7.60
C SER A 36 12.43 2.96 -8.85
N TYR A 37 12.48 1.83 -9.56
CA TYR A 37 13.00 1.71 -10.91
C TYR A 37 11.90 1.18 -11.80
N PHE A 38 11.76 1.74 -12.98
CA PHE A 38 10.75 1.28 -13.93
C PHE A 38 11.29 1.30 -15.35
N GLY A 39 10.77 0.39 -16.16
CA GLY A 39 11.02 0.31 -17.59
C GLY A 39 9.73 -0.01 -18.31
N ARG A 40 9.59 0.53 -19.53
CA ARG A 40 8.46 0.28 -20.42
C ARG A 40 8.93 0.02 -21.82
N VAL A 41 8.33 -0.97 -22.47
CA VAL A 41 8.51 -1.28 -23.89
C VAL A 41 7.14 -1.27 -24.55
N ASN A 42 7.01 -0.49 -25.62
CA ASN A 42 5.81 -0.45 -26.46
C ASN A 42 6.18 -0.91 -27.86
N TYR A 43 5.35 -1.78 -28.42
CA TYR A 43 5.49 -2.27 -29.77
C TYR A 43 4.15 -2.16 -30.51
N ALA A 44 4.20 -1.57 -31.70
CA ALA A 44 3.05 -1.48 -32.56
C ALA A 44 3.44 -1.94 -33.97
N PHE A 45 2.69 -2.92 -34.50
CA PHE A 45 2.90 -3.44 -35.85
C PHE A 45 1.69 -3.13 -36.71
N ASP A 46 1.91 -2.41 -37.81
CA ASP A 46 0.92 -1.99 -38.82
C ASP A 46 -0.35 -1.31 -38.24
N GLY A 47 -0.22 -0.75 -37.02
CA GLY A 47 -1.38 -0.22 -36.29
C GLY A 47 -2.46 -1.25 -35.98
N LYS A 48 -2.19 -2.55 -36.23
CA LYS A 48 -3.09 -3.68 -35.98
C LYS A 48 -2.81 -4.35 -34.67
N TYR A 49 -1.54 -4.66 -34.41
CA TYR A 49 -1.09 -5.38 -33.22
C TYR A 49 -0.35 -4.43 -32.31
N LEU A 50 -0.83 -4.29 -31.10
CA LEU A 50 -0.27 -3.43 -30.07
C LEU A 50 0.18 -4.29 -28.90
N PHE A 51 1.37 -4.06 -28.40
CA PHE A 51 1.89 -4.74 -27.22
C PHE A 51 2.60 -3.75 -26.32
N GLU A 52 2.36 -3.85 -25.03
CA GLU A 52 3.09 -3.08 -24.02
C GLU A 52 3.52 -3.99 -22.88
N ALA A 53 4.76 -3.84 -22.45
CA ALA A 53 5.30 -4.48 -21.26
C ALA A 53 5.91 -3.43 -20.35
N ASN A 54 5.55 -3.48 -19.07
CA ASN A 54 6.12 -2.65 -18.03
C ASN A 54 6.69 -3.52 -16.92
N LEU A 55 7.78 -3.06 -16.33
CA LEU A 55 8.31 -3.61 -15.09
C LEU A 55 8.62 -2.46 -14.14
N ARG A 56 8.16 -2.60 -12.91
CA ARG A 56 8.48 -1.68 -11.82
C ARG A 56 9.05 -2.45 -10.64
N ALA A 57 10.18 -1.99 -10.14
CA ALA A 57 10.81 -2.49 -8.93
C ALA A 57 10.78 -1.38 -7.87
N ASP A 58 10.08 -1.62 -6.79
CA ASP A 58 9.90 -0.67 -5.68
C ASP A 58 10.57 -1.18 -4.41
N GLY A 59 11.44 -0.36 -3.84
CA GLY A 59 12.09 -0.64 -2.56
C GLY A 59 11.65 0.34 -1.48
N THR A 60 11.17 -0.16 -0.35
CA THR A 60 10.72 0.64 0.79
C THR A 60 11.58 0.43 2.03
N SER A 61 11.77 1.49 2.81
CA SER A 61 12.41 1.40 4.12
C SER A 61 11.47 0.86 5.21
N ARG A 62 10.17 0.76 4.93
CA ARG A 62 9.14 0.34 5.90
C ARG A 62 9.18 -1.15 6.23
N PHE A 63 9.84 -1.96 5.42
CA PHE A 63 9.97 -3.41 5.62
C PHE A 63 11.39 -3.80 6.02
N ALA A 64 11.53 -4.95 6.69
CA ALA A 64 12.83 -5.49 7.09
C ALA A 64 13.73 -5.79 5.88
N LYS A 65 15.04 -5.89 6.12
CA LYS A 65 15.99 -6.32 5.09
C LYS A 65 15.53 -7.67 4.51
N GLY A 66 15.52 -7.82 3.21
CA GLY A 66 15.02 -9.03 2.52
C GLY A 66 13.62 -8.87 1.95
N ASN A 67 12.72 -8.13 2.61
CA ASN A 67 11.33 -7.91 2.16
C ASN A 67 11.10 -6.51 1.59
N ARG A 68 12.14 -5.70 1.47
CA ARG A 68 12.05 -4.29 1.03
C ARG A 68 11.64 -4.13 -0.41
N TRP A 69 12.07 -5.04 -1.28
CA TRP A 69 11.86 -4.93 -2.73
C TRP A 69 10.66 -5.74 -3.19
N GLY A 70 9.75 -5.08 -3.93
CA GLY A 70 8.68 -5.68 -4.68
C GLY A 70 8.88 -5.47 -6.18
N TYR A 71 8.47 -6.45 -6.99
CA TYR A 71 8.55 -6.42 -8.45
C TYR A 71 7.14 -6.56 -9.01
N PHE A 72 6.75 -5.60 -9.83
CA PHE A 72 5.38 -5.47 -10.32
C PHE A 72 5.39 -5.39 -11.85
N PRO A 73 5.35 -6.54 -12.53
CA PRO A 73 5.24 -6.60 -13.97
C PRO A 73 3.81 -6.30 -14.44
N SER A 74 3.68 -5.75 -15.65
CA SER A 74 2.41 -5.66 -16.34
C SER A 74 2.59 -5.78 -17.84
N PHE A 75 1.60 -6.41 -18.48
CA PHE A 75 1.57 -6.66 -19.91
C PHE A 75 0.20 -6.28 -20.45
N SER A 76 0.17 -5.68 -21.61
CA SER A 76 -1.07 -5.47 -22.35
C SER A 76 -0.89 -5.79 -23.82
N ALA A 77 -1.95 -6.30 -24.42
CA ALA A 77 -2.05 -6.55 -25.84
C ALA A 77 -3.33 -5.96 -26.39
N GLY A 78 -3.24 -5.39 -27.58
CA GLY A 78 -4.38 -4.86 -28.31
C GLY A 78 -4.35 -5.34 -29.76
N TRP A 79 -5.50 -5.72 -30.26
CA TRP A 79 -5.66 -6.11 -31.64
C TRP A 79 -6.78 -5.29 -32.31
N ASN A 80 -6.40 -4.44 -33.27
CA ASN A 80 -7.31 -3.68 -34.09
C ASN A 80 -7.81 -4.55 -35.25
N PHE A 81 -8.73 -5.45 -34.96
CA PHE A 81 -9.20 -6.42 -35.95
C PHE A 81 -9.97 -5.77 -37.11
N SER A 82 -10.55 -4.59 -36.90
CA SER A 82 -11.21 -3.83 -37.98
C SER A 82 -10.26 -3.41 -39.11
N ARG A 83 -8.94 -3.41 -38.85
CA ARG A 83 -7.93 -3.11 -39.87
C ARG A 83 -7.48 -4.34 -40.69
N GLU A 84 -8.02 -5.52 -40.35
CA GLU A 84 -7.67 -6.75 -41.05
C GLU A 84 -8.44 -6.86 -42.40
N LYS A 85 -7.80 -7.45 -43.39
CA LYS A 85 -8.40 -7.62 -44.73
C LYS A 85 -9.72 -8.38 -44.71
N PHE A 86 -9.86 -9.34 -43.82
CA PHE A 86 -11.13 -10.10 -43.71
C PHE A 86 -12.28 -9.28 -43.13
N MET A 87 -12.04 -8.08 -42.60
CA MET A 87 -13.07 -7.19 -42.06
C MET A 87 -13.48 -6.09 -43.07
N GLU A 88 -12.90 -6.03 -44.26
CA GLU A 88 -13.20 -5.02 -45.27
C GLU A 88 -14.69 -4.98 -45.64
N PHE A 89 -15.39 -6.12 -45.62
CA PHE A 89 -16.82 -6.19 -45.88
C PHE A 89 -17.70 -5.48 -44.84
N ALA A 90 -17.20 -5.35 -43.60
CA ALA A 90 -17.93 -4.77 -42.48
C ALA A 90 -17.69 -3.26 -42.31
N THR A 91 -16.79 -2.65 -43.10
CA THR A 91 -16.37 -1.23 -42.93
C THR A 91 -17.49 -0.23 -43.08
N SER A 92 -18.56 -0.57 -43.78
CA SER A 92 -19.76 0.28 -43.93
C SER A 92 -20.55 0.42 -42.62
N VAL A 93 -20.49 -0.56 -41.73
CA VAL A 93 -21.23 -0.57 -40.48
C VAL A 93 -20.28 -0.43 -39.27
N LEU A 94 -19.19 -1.20 -39.25
CA LEU A 94 -18.17 -1.18 -38.16
C LEU A 94 -17.06 -0.21 -38.57
N SER A 95 -17.03 0.96 -37.94
CA SER A 95 -16.00 1.99 -38.18
C SER A 95 -14.67 1.65 -37.53
N SER A 96 -14.69 1.05 -36.34
CA SER A 96 -13.51 0.50 -35.67
C SER A 96 -13.89 -0.64 -34.76
N GLY A 97 -12.93 -1.58 -34.58
CA GLY A 97 -13.07 -2.70 -33.67
C GLY A 97 -11.71 -3.08 -33.11
N LYS A 98 -11.63 -3.13 -31.78
CA LYS A 98 -10.39 -3.46 -31.05
C LYS A 98 -10.69 -4.44 -29.92
N LEU A 99 -9.87 -5.47 -29.81
CA LEU A 99 -9.80 -6.34 -28.64
C LEU A 99 -8.63 -5.92 -27.76
N ARG A 100 -8.83 -5.95 -26.45
CA ARG A 100 -7.82 -5.63 -25.46
C ARG A 100 -7.70 -6.77 -24.43
N ALA A 101 -6.48 -7.07 -24.04
CA ALA A 101 -6.20 -7.93 -22.92
C ALA A 101 -5.08 -7.31 -22.11
N SER A 102 -5.20 -7.28 -20.80
CA SER A 102 -4.12 -6.84 -19.93
C SER A 102 -4.06 -7.66 -18.66
N TRP A 103 -2.84 -7.84 -18.19
CA TRP A 103 -2.54 -8.46 -16.91
C TRP A 103 -1.44 -7.64 -16.24
N GLY A 104 -1.56 -7.44 -14.92
CA GLY A 104 -0.52 -6.72 -14.20
C GLY A 104 -0.63 -6.88 -12.69
N GLU A 105 0.48 -6.55 -12.04
CA GLU A 105 0.61 -6.54 -10.59
C GLU A 105 0.93 -5.14 -10.08
N LEU A 106 0.37 -4.78 -8.93
CA LEU A 106 0.63 -3.55 -8.20
C LEU A 106 0.96 -3.87 -6.75
N GLY A 107 1.93 -3.17 -6.19
CA GLY A 107 2.31 -3.29 -4.79
C GLY A 107 1.63 -2.25 -3.91
N ASN A 108 1.18 -2.68 -2.74
CA ASN A 108 0.74 -1.79 -1.68
C ASN A 108 1.58 -2.03 -0.42
N GLN A 109 2.10 -0.96 0.16
CA GLN A 109 2.88 -0.96 1.40
C GLN A 109 2.19 -0.22 2.53
N ASN A 110 0.97 0.28 2.30
CA ASN A 110 0.36 1.21 3.23
C ASN A 110 -0.16 0.49 4.48
N ILE A 111 0.45 0.81 5.63
CA ILE A 111 0.03 0.38 6.95
C ILE A 111 -0.27 1.65 7.73
N PRO A 112 -1.54 1.93 8.04
CA PRO A 112 -1.92 3.14 8.76
C PRO A 112 -1.21 3.26 10.10
N GLY A 113 -0.63 4.45 10.37
CA GLY A 113 -0.02 4.79 11.66
C GLY A 113 1.23 3.99 12.06
N ASN A 114 1.82 3.21 11.16
CA ASN A 114 3.01 2.42 11.46
C ASN A 114 4.06 2.50 10.34
N TYR A 115 5.14 3.20 10.61
CA TYR A 115 6.26 3.34 9.67
C TYR A 115 7.30 2.22 9.78
N TYR A 116 7.31 1.49 10.91
CA TYR A 116 8.26 0.40 11.17
C TYR A 116 7.54 -0.84 11.70
N PRO A 117 6.69 -1.48 10.87
CA PRO A 117 5.82 -2.58 11.31
C PRO A 117 6.58 -3.85 11.74
N TYR A 118 7.85 -3.92 11.39
CA TYR A 118 8.72 -5.07 11.74
C TYR A 118 9.40 -4.94 13.09
N LEU A 119 9.32 -3.77 13.75
CA LEU A 119 9.98 -3.53 15.03
C LEU A 119 9.05 -3.86 16.21
N SER A 120 9.64 -4.42 17.25
CA SER A 120 9.02 -4.66 18.55
C SER A 120 9.68 -3.74 19.58
N PRO A 121 9.16 -2.53 19.80
CA PRO A 121 9.77 -1.57 20.70
C PRO A 121 9.63 -2.01 22.17
N ILE A 122 10.63 -1.70 22.96
CA ILE A 122 10.59 -1.77 24.43
C ILE A 122 10.29 -0.36 24.92
N ILE A 123 9.33 -0.21 25.81
CA ILE A 123 8.93 1.06 26.39
C ILE A 123 9.06 1.05 27.91
N THR A 124 9.11 2.26 28.51
CA THR A 124 9.32 2.51 29.93
C THR A 124 8.14 3.28 30.51
N GLU A 125 6.92 2.73 30.40
CA GLU A 125 5.72 3.47 30.82
C GLU A 125 5.05 2.89 32.07
N GLU A 126 5.34 1.62 32.39
CA GLU A 126 4.73 0.93 33.54
C GLU A 126 5.61 1.04 34.77
N SER A 127 4.98 1.28 35.90
CA SER A 127 5.67 1.31 37.18
C SER A 127 5.08 0.27 38.12
N TYR A 128 5.98 -0.40 38.86
CA TYR A 128 5.60 -1.39 39.84
C TYR A 128 6.09 -0.95 41.23
N PRO A 129 5.26 -1.07 42.25
CA PRO A 129 5.69 -0.83 43.63
C PRO A 129 6.64 -1.99 44.09
N ILE A 130 7.85 -1.65 44.44
CA ILE A 130 8.86 -2.63 44.88
C ILE A 130 9.37 -2.27 46.27
N GLY A 131 9.56 -3.30 47.09
CA GLY A 131 10.08 -3.19 48.46
C GLY A 131 9.03 -2.83 49.51
N ALA A 132 9.44 -2.76 50.76
CA ALA A 132 8.55 -2.51 51.90
C ALA A 132 7.91 -1.10 51.88
N SER A 133 8.53 -0.16 51.22
CA SER A 133 8.04 1.23 51.06
C SER A 133 7.05 1.41 49.91
N ASN A 134 6.76 0.37 49.13
CA ASN A 134 5.90 0.45 47.93
C ASN A 134 6.29 1.58 46.97
N THR A 135 7.57 1.88 46.83
CA THR A 135 8.03 2.94 45.95
C THR A 135 7.88 2.49 44.50
N PRO A 136 7.16 3.26 43.64
CA PRO A 136 7.04 2.92 42.24
C PRO A 136 8.40 2.93 41.54
N VAL A 137 8.74 1.81 40.91
CA VAL A 137 9.94 1.67 40.08
C VAL A 137 9.52 1.49 38.66
N MET A 138 10.09 2.26 37.76
CA MET A 138 9.77 2.22 36.31
C MET A 138 10.22 0.90 35.72
N GLY A 139 9.31 0.19 35.11
CA GLY A 139 9.55 -1.08 34.41
C GLY A 139 9.76 -0.92 32.92
N LEU A 140 10.33 -1.94 32.33
CA LEU A 140 10.51 -2.09 30.89
C LEU A 140 9.57 -3.20 30.40
N TRP A 141 8.82 -2.94 29.35
CA TRP A 141 8.00 -3.98 28.76
C TRP A 141 7.84 -3.79 27.25
N GLN A 142 7.48 -4.86 26.56
CA GLN A 142 7.22 -4.86 25.13
C GLN A 142 5.72 -4.75 24.92
N ASN A 143 5.26 -3.56 24.54
CA ASN A 143 3.84 -3.31 24.33
C ASN A 143 3.36 -3.65 22.91
N LYS A 144 4.28 -3.90 21.97
CA LYS A 144 3.97 -4.15 20.57
C LYS A 144 4.82 -5.29 20.02
N ILE A 145 4.15 -6.21 19.33
CA ILE A 145 4.81 -7.30 18.62
C ILE A 145 4.89 -6.90 17.14
N GLY A 146 6.09 -6.64 16.63
CA GLY A 146 6.33 -6.39 15.21
C GLY A 146 6.38 -7.69 14.40
N ASN A 147 6.26 -7.57 13.09
CA ASN A 147 6.37 -8.70 12.18
C ASN A 147 7.57 -8.48 11.23
N PRO A 148 8.72 -9.17 11.43
CA PRO A 148 9.88 -9.02 10.56
C PRO A 148 9.66 -9.60 9.15
N ASP A 149 8.67 -10.49 8.98
CA ASP A 149 8.36 -11.16 7.71
C ASP A 149 7.36 -10.39 6.85
N ILE A 150 6.94 -9.22 7.32
CA ILE A 150 5.99 -8.37 6.57
C ILE A 150 6.57 -7.98 5.21
N LYS A 151 5.76 -8.11 4.17
CA LYS A 151 6.11 -7.82 2.78
C LYS A 151 5.03 -7.01 2.07
N TRP A 152 5.29 -6.68 0.82
CA TRP A 152 4.34 -5.99 -0.04
C TRP A 152 3.04 -6.80 -0.20
N GLU A 153 1.92 -6.14 -0.05
CA GLU A 153 0.63 -6.63 -0.51
C GLU A 153 0.58 -6.51 -2.03
N THR A 154 0.14 -7.56 -2.72
CA THR A 154 0.11 -7.60 -4.18
C THR A 154 -1.32 -7.60 -4.69
N ILE A 155 -1.62 -6.64 -5.55
CA ILE A 155 -2.89 -6.57 -6.27
C ILE A 155 -2.63 -7.01 -7.70
N ARG A 156 -3.22 -8.13 -8.10
CA ARG A 156 -3.17 -8.69 -9.45
C ARG A 156 -4.47 -8.39 -10.18
N MET A 157 -4.38 -7.89 -11.39
CA MET A 157 -5.54 -7.61 -12.22
C MET A 157 -5.40 -8.25 -13.59
N LEU A 158 -6.44 -8.93 -14.03
CA LEU A 158 -6.65 -9.42 -15.38
C LEU A 158 -7.86 -8.71 -15.96
N ASN A 159 -7.71 -8.13 -17.14
CA ASN A 159 -8.77 -7.41 -17.84
C ASN A 159 -8.85 -7.88 -19.30
N PHE A 160 -10.06 -8.05 -19.80
CA PHE A 160 -10.38 -8.24 -21.23
C PHE A 160 -11.40 -7.19 -21.64
N GLY A 161 -11.12 -6.49 -22.74
CA GLY A 161 -11.99 -5.43 -23.24
C GLY A 161 -12.23 -5.55 -24.74
N VAL A 162 -13.38 -5.06 -25.14
CA VAL A 162 -13.81 -4.94 -26.53
C VAL A 162 -14.29 -3.52 -26.77
N ASP A 163 -13.69 -2.83 -27.72
CA ASP A 163 -14.09 -1.48 -28.15
C ASP A 163 -14.63 -1.56 -29.57
N LEU A 164 -15.87 -1.17 -29.77
CA LEU A 164 -16.55 -1.18 -31.06
C LEU A 164 -17.12 0.21 -31.38
N SER A 165 -16.89 0.67 -32.59
CA SER A 165 -17.49 1.92 -33.10
C SER A 165 -18.25 1.64 -34.39
N PHE A 166 -19.47 2.11 -34.44
CA PHE A 166 -20.37 1.88 -35.53
C PHE A 166 -20.83 3.20 -36.18
N LEU A 167 -21.33 3.11 -37.40
CA LEU A 167 -22.03 4.20 -38.11
C LEU A 167 -21.19 5.49 -38.20
N ASN A 168 -19.94 5.40 -38.66
CA ASN A 168 -18.99 6.50 -38.72
C ASN A 168 -18.76 7.14 -37.34
N ASN A 169 -18.51 6.29 -36.33
CA ASN A 169 -18.24 6.66 -34.92
C ASN A 169 -19.41 7.37 -34.20
N ARG A 170 -20.64 7.18 -34.68
CA ARG A 170 -21.83 7.75 -34.02
C ARG A 170 -22.29 6.91 -32.84
N LEU A 171 -22.00 5.62 -32.83
CA LEU A 171 -22.29 4.71 -31.74
C LEU A 171 -20.99 4.04 -31.31
N ASN A 172 -20.61 4.22 -30.05
CA ASN A 172 -19.47 3.56 -29.45
C ASN A 172 -19.96 2.64 -28.33
N VAL A 173 -19.45 1.43 -28.33
CA VAL A 173 -19.76 0.39 -27.33
C VAL A 173 -18.45 -0.14 -26.80
N ASP A 174 -18.22 0.02 -25.50
CA ASP A 174 -17.08 -0.48 -24.78
C ASP A 174 -17.57 -1.49 -23.76
N PHE A 175 -16.97 -2.67 -23.75
CA PHE A 175 -17.25 -3.71 -22.78
C PHE A 175 -15.95 -4.21 -22.18
N ASP A 176 -15.88 -4.22 -20.84
CA ASP A 176 -14.75 -4.72 -20.07
C ASP A 176 -15.21 -5.81 -19.10
N TRP A 177 -14.44 -6.87 -19.05
CA TRP A 177 -14.52 -7.87 -18.00
C TRP A 177 -13.20 -7.90 -17.25
N TYR A 178 -13.27 -7.90 -15.92
CA TYR A 178 -12.06 -7.92 -15.10
C TYR A 178 -12.15 -8.89 -13.94
N LYS A 179 -10.97 -9.39 -13.55
CA LYS A 179 -10.74 -10.12 -12.30
C LYS A 179 -9.60 -9.45 -11.55
N LYS A 180 -9.88 -9.02 -10.34
CA LYS A 180 -8.90 -8.44 -9.41
C LYS A 180 -8.72 -9.37 -8.23
N GLU A 181 -7.47 -9.71 -7.93
CA GLU A 181 -7.08 -10.51 -6.77
C GLU A 181 -6.16 -9.67 -5.90
N ASN A 182 -6.51 -9.49 -4.63
CA ASN A 182 -5.62 -8.95 -3.64
C ASN A 182 -5.00 -10.12 -2.89
N ILE A 183 -3.69 -10.29 -3.06
CA ILE A 183 -2.91 -11.40 -2.54
C ILE A 183 -2.00 -10.87 -1.44
N ASP A 184 -1.81 -11.64 -0.38
CA ASP A 184 -0.99 -11.23 0.76
C ASP A 184 -1.51 -9.92 1.39
N ALA A 185 -2.82 -9.68 1.40
CA ALA A 185 -3.42 -8.49 1.99
C ALA A 185 -3.01 -8.37 3.46
N LEU A 186 -2.67 -7.16 3.84
CA LEU A 186 -2.20 -6.82 5.17
C LEU A 186 -3.36 -6.79 6.14
N VAL A 187 -3.47 -7.82 6.97
CA VAL A 187 -4.50 -7.94 8.00
C VAL A 187 -3.87 -7.97 9.39
N ARG A 188 -4.62 -7.49 10.37
CA ARG A 188 -4.21 -7.62 11.76
C ARG A 188 -4.79 -8.92 12.31
N PRO A 189 -3.94 -9.85 12.79
CA PRO A 189 -4.44 -11.10 13.35
C PRO A 189 -5.12 -10.84 14.70
N ASP A 190 -6.18 -11.57 14.96
CA ASP A 190 -6.73 -11.65 16.30
C ASP A 190 -5.94 -12.68 17.10
N VAL A 191 -5.47 -12.30 18.28
CA VAL A 191 -4.64 -13.14 19.13
C VAL A 191 -5.30 -13.39 20.48
N PRO A 192 -5.17 -14.62 21.03
CA PRO A 192 -5.68 -14.92 22.36
C PRO A 192 -5.03 -14.05 23.43
N ALA A 193 -5.80 -13.67 24.46
CA ALA A 193 -5.33 -12.83 25.57
C ALA A 193 -4.09 -13.39 26.32
N ILE A 194 -3.88 -14.71 26.25
CA ILE A 194 -2.73 -15.39 26.85
C ILE A 194 -1.37 -14.89 26.29
N VAL A 195 -1.39 -14.28 25.10
CA VAL A 195 -0.18 -13.69 24.51
C VAL A 195 0.31 -12.46 25.29
N GLY A 196 -0.55 -11.89 26.17
CA GLY A 196 -0.22 -10.77 27.04
C GLY A 196 -0.22 -9.41 26.35
N VAL A 197 -0.58 -9.33 25.08
CA VAL A 197 -0.73 -8.08 24.33
C VAL A 197 -2.10 -8.01 23.66
N SER A 198 -2.64 -6.80 23.55
CA SER A 198 -3.86 -6.57 22.80
C SER A 198 -3.65 -6.85 21.31
N SER A 199 -4.69 -7.38 20.61
CA SER A 199 -4.67 -7.57 19.15
C SER A 199 -4.35 -6.26 18.39
N SER A 200 -4.68 -5.09 18.98
CA SER A 200 -4.30 -3.78 18.41
C SER A 200 -2.79 -3.54 18.37
N ASN A 201 -2.04 -4.22 19.24
CA ASN A 201 -0.60 -4.09 19.39
C ASN A 201 0.20 -5.20 18.68
N VAL A 202 -0.49 -6.10 17.99
CA VAL A 202 0.16 -7.11 17.15
C VAL A 202 0.37 -6.56 15.74
N GLY A 203 1.53 -6.86 15.17
CA GLY A 203 1.90 -6.44 13.81
C GLY A 203 0.97 -7.03 12.75
N TYR A 204 0.88 -6.33 11.63
CA TYR A 204 0.17 -6.84 10.45
C TYR A 204 0.86 -8.07 9.87
N VAL A 205 0.07 -8.94 9.29
CA VAL A 205 0.52 -10.17 8.60
C VAL A 205 -0.06 -10.22 7.18
N ASN A 206 0.66 -10.84 6.27
CA ASN A 206 0.26 -11.00 4.88
C ASN A 206 -0.53 -12.32 4.71
N LEU A 207 -1.78 -12.36 5.19
CA LEU A 207 -2.64 -13.54 5.14
C LEU A 207 -3.96 -13.34 4.40
N GLY A 208 -4.33 -12.08 4.15
CA GLY A 208 -5.60 -11.79 3.51
C GLY A 208 -5.60 -12.15 2.02
N LYS A 209 -6.75 -12.63 1.53
CA LYS A 209 -7.02 -12.79 0.10
C LYS A 209 -8.40 -12.24 -0.21
N ILE A 210 -8.49 -11.38 -1.22
CA ILE A 210 -9.75 -10.78 -1.67
C ILE A 210 -9.83 -10.93 -3.18
N ASP A 211 -10.90 -11.55 -3.66
CA ASP A 211 -11.16 -11.73 -5.08
C ASP A 211 -12.38 -10.89 -5.48
N VAL A 212 -12.23 -10.09 -6.54
CA VAL A 212 -13.30 -9.27 -7.12
C VAL A 212 -13.38 -9.53 -8.61
N LYS A 213 -14.58 -9.73 -9.13
CA LYS A 213 -14.85 -9.86 -10.56
C LYS A 213 -15.96 -8.89 -10.93
N GLY A 214 -15.90 -8.35 -12.16
CA GLY A 214 -16.90 -7.43 -12.65
C GLY A 214 -16.87 -7.28 -14.18
N TRP A 215 -17.85 -6.62 -14.68
CA TRP A 215 -17.98 -6.20 -16.10
C TRP A 215 -18.53 -4.79 -16.14
#